data_e0d2a0f11f05639ae95f2fbe9ddf4044
#
_entry.id   e0d2a0f11f05639ae95f2fbe9ddf4044
#
_cell.length_a   1.000
_cell.length_b   1.000
_cell.length_c   1.000
_cell.angle_alpha   90.00
_cell.angle_beta   90.00
_cell.angle_gamma   90.00
#
_symmetry.space_group_name_H-M   'P 1'
#
loop_
_entity.id
_entity.type
_entity.pdbx_description
1 polymer ?
#
loop_
_entity_poly.entity_id
_entity_poly.type
_entity_poly.pdbx_seq_one_letter_code
_entity_poly.pdbx_strand_id
1 'polypeptide(L)'
;MNIVIAGDGEVGMHLAEALVRSNHNITIVDPHEELLKMMESHSDLMTVTGDSTSTAVLQRANVKKADLMIAVLHDEHINLLTGIIAKKLGAKKVIARVNTMENLSPEVWRMYQDLGIDGLLSPEDIAAQEIISLLKKNASSETYDFAGGNLQLFMVKLEQEAEILGKTVDEVTDQYEHIEFRIAAIHRRQTTFVPQGDEVFQVADMVYVVTKPHAIKDIIKLSGKKQINIHNVMIVGGGRVGRITAKRLEHDLNIKVLEMDKERCMELTNYLSEALVVNADARDLDLLEDEGIKDMDAFIAVTENTETNILTCLQAKSFGVKKTIALVENIDYIDISQNIGIDSIINKKLIAASYMVKYTLGAKVSTLKSLSGIDADIVEFEVRAGSAVTRKPIGQLAMPNDAIICGITRDGESFIATDDFQIEADDHVVVLALPAGIPAVERLFH
;
A
#
# COMPACT_ATOMS: atom_id res chain seq x y z
N MET A 1 7.61 -16.12 -14.43
CA MET A 1 9.02 -15.65 -14.29
C MET A 1 9.77 -16.55 -13.34
N ASN A 2 11.10 -16.56 -13.42
CA ASN A 2 11.95 -17.18 -12.39
C ASN A 2 12.39 -16.09 -11.42
N ILE A 3 12.00 -16.21 -10.16
CA ILE A 3 12.28 -15.21 -9.12
C ILE A 3 13.10 -15.86 -8.01
N VAL A 4 14.18 -15.21 -7.62
CA VAL A 4 15.01 -15.63 -6.48
C VAL A 4 14.84 -14.61 -5.36
N ILE A 5 14.51 -15.08 -4.16
CA ILE A 5 14.33 -14.27 -2.96
C ILE A 5 15.40 -14.65 -1.95
N ALA A 6 16.19 -13.67 -1.48
CA ALA A 6 17.11 -13.87 -0.37
C ALA A 6 16.48 -13.28 0.90
N GLY A 7 16.22 -14.15 1.88
CA GLY A 7 15.60 -13.86 3.18
C GLY A 7 14.34 -14.68 3.42
N ASP A 8 14.31 -15.39 4.53
CA ASP A 8 13.19 -16.22 5.03
C ASP A 8 12.34 -15.50 6.07
N GLY A 9 12.67 -14.24 6.38
CA GLY A 9 11.91 -13.42 7.31
C GLY A 9 10.46 -13.19 6.85
N GLU A 10 9.64 -12.61 7.72
CA GLU A 10 8.20 -12.40 7.47
C GLU A 10 7.89 -11.71 6.13
N VAL A 11 8.71 -10.74 5.71
CA VAL A 11 8.55 -10.06 4.41
C VAL A 11 8.86 -11.02 3.25
N GLY A 12 9.96 -11.79 3.36
CA GLY A 12 10.37 -12.74 2.32
C GLY A 12 9.36 -13.87 2.15
N MET A 13 8.85 -14.41 3.25
CA MET A 13 7.85 -15.48 3.25
C MET A 13 6.52 -15.00 2.62
N HIS A 14 5.98 -13.89 3.09
CA HIS A 14 4.72 -13.35 2.56
C HIS A 14 4.83 -12.98 1.07
N LEU A 15 5.97 -12.40 0.68
CA LEU A 15 6.27 -12.09 -0.70
C LEU A 15 6.32 -13.35 -1.58
N ALA A 16 6.98 -14.41 -1.09
CA ALA A 16 7.05 -15.69 -1.81
C ALA A 16 5.67 -16.28 -2.04
N GLU A 17 4.82 -16.31 -1.01
CA GLU A 17 3.43 -16.80 -1.12
C GLU A 17 2.61 -15.99 -2.13
N ALA A 18 2.70 -14.65 -2.10
CA ALA A 18 2.00 -13.78 -3.04
C ALA A 18 2.42 -14.04 -4.49
N LEU A 19 3.74 -14.24 -4.72
CA LEU A 19 4.29 -14.47 -6.05
C LEU A 19 4.03 -15.90 -6.56
N VAL A 20 3.97 -16.92 -5.67
CA VAL A 20 3.54 -18.28 -6.03
C VAL A 20 2.10 -18.29 -6.52
N ARG A 21 1.18 -17.58 -5.84
CA ARG A 21 -0.23 -17.43 -6.27
C ARG A 21 -0.36 -16.81 -7.65
N SER A 22 0.62 -15.99 -8.05
CA SER A 22 0.69 -15.36 -9.38
C SER A 22 1.38 -16.23 -10.45
N ASN A 23 1.54 -17.56 -10.21
CA ASN A 23 2.15 -18.53 -11.11
C ASN A 23 3.61 -18.22 -11.49
N HIS A 24 4.42 -17.74 -10.56
CA HIS A 24 5.87 -17.57 -10.74
C HIS A 24 6.65 -18.73 -10.13
N ASN A 25 7.79 -19.07 -10.72
CA ASN A 25 8.73 -20.05 -10.15
C ASN A 25 9.59 -19.34 -9.12
N ILE A 26 9.42 -19.67 -7.84
CA ILE A 26 10.11 -19.03 -6.73
C ILE A 26 11.22 -19.92 -6.18
N THR A 27 12.39 -19.34 -5.95
CA THR A 27 13.49 -19.95 -5.20
C THR A 27 13.85 -19.04 -4.03
N ILE A 28 13.84 -19.58 -2.81
CA ILE A 28 14.24 -18.85 -1.60
C ILE A 28 15.64 -19.26 -1.18
N VAL A 29 16.46 -18.29 -0.80
CA VAL A 29 17.83 -18.49 -0.30
C VAL A 29 17.92 -17.91 1.10
N ASP A 30 18.25 -18.77 2.07
CA ASP A 30 18.47 -18.33 3.46
C ASP A 30 19.36 -19.34 4.20
N PRO A 31 20.10 -18.93 5.26
CA PRO A 31 20.89 -19.88 6.07
C PRO A 31 20.05 -20.75 7.01
N HIS A 32 18.78 -20.40 7.31
CA HIS A 32 17.92 -21.10 8.28
C HIS A 32 17.17 -22.29 7.66
N GLU A 33 17.78 -23.45 7.63
CA GLU A 33 17.24 -24.66 6.98
C GLU A 33 15.84 -25.07 7.50
N GLU A 34 15.57 -24.92 8.80
CA GLU A 34 14.30 -25.34 9.39
C GLU A 34 13.12 -24.52 8.87
N LEU A 35 13.28 -23.18 8.77
CA LEU A 35 12.26 -22.29 8.23
C LEU A 35 12.03 -22.57 6.74
N LEU A 36 13.09 -22.77 5.97
CA LEU A 36 12.99 -23.13 4.55
C LEU A 36 12.20 -24.42 4.33
N LYS A 37 12.40 -25.46 5.15
CA LYS A 37 11.62 -26.71 5.09
C LYS A 37 10.14 -26.50 5.39
N MET A 38 9.82 -25.61 6.34
CA MET A 38 8.42 -25.22 6.59
C MET A 38 7.80 -24.58 5.35
N MET A 39 8.50 -23.67 4.69
CA MET A 39 8.01 -22.99 3.49
C MET A 39 7.74 -23.96 2.34
N GLU A 40 8.64 -24.93 2.09
CA GLU A 40 8.45 -25.98 1.07
C GLU A 40 7.21 -26.85 1.35
N SER A 41 6.88 -27.08 2.62
CA SER A 41 5.70 -27.89 2.98
C SER A 41 4.36 -27.19 2.76
N HIS A 42 4.36 -25.85 2.67
CA HIS A 42 3.12 -25.04 2.56
C HIS A 42 2.95 -24.38 1.20
N SER A 43 4.03 -24.31 0.39
CA SER A 43 4.00 -23.58 -0.88
C SER A 43 4.83 -24.31 -1.95
N ASP A 44 4.39 -24.23 -3.21
CA ASP A 44 5.11 -24.79 -4.36
C ASP A 44 6.30 -23.89 -4.75
N LEU A 45 7.38 -23.99 -4.00
CA LEU A 45 8.61 -23.22 -4.19
C LEU A 45 9.86 -24.08 -3.96
N MET A 46 11.00 -23.60 -4.43
CA MET A 46 12.30 -24.22 -4.19
C MET A 46 13.05 -23.48 -3.09
N THR A 47 13.85 -24.18 -2.31
CA THR A 47 14.72 -23.57 -1.32
C THR A 47 16.20 -23.92 -1.53
N VAL A 48 17.08 -23.02 -1.13
CA VAL A 48 18.53 -23.21 -1.15
C VAL A 48 19.10 -22.71 0.18
N THR A 49 19.50 -23.62 1.05
CA THR A 49 20.14 -23.26 2.32
C THR A 49 21.54 -22.72 2.09
N GLY A 50 21.84 -21.55 2.64
CA GLY A 50 23.16 -20.94 2.62
C GLY A 50 23.17 -19.43 2.67
N ASP A 51 24.37 -18.86 2.79
CA ASP A 51 24.61 -17.43 2.80
C ASP A 51 24.34 -16.83 1.41
N SER A 52 23.45 -15.86 1.33
CA SER A 52 23.06 -15.19 0.07
C SER A 52 24.18 -14.32 -0.54
N THR A 53 25.23 -14.00 0.20
CA THR A 53 26.41 -13.33 -0.35
C THR A 53 27.41 -14.30 -1.01
N SER A 54 27.19 -15.62 -0.86
CA SER A 54 28.03 -16.64 -1.47
C SER A 54 27.66 -16.85 -2.94
N THR A 55 28.63 -16.65 -3.82
CA THR A 55 28.45 -16.90 -5.27
C THR A 55 28.05 -18.35 -5.56
N ALA A 56 28.57 -19.32 -4.79
CA ALA A 56 28.24 -20.74 -4.95
C ALA A 56 26.77 -21.02 -4.57
N VAL A 57 26.26 -20.37 -3.52
CA VAL A 57 24.86 -20.47 -3.08
C VAL A 57 23.93 -19.86 -4.13
N LEU A 58 24.23 -18.64 -4.60
CA LEU A 58 23.47 -17.98 -5.65
C LEU A 58 23.47 -18.75 -6.99
N GLN A 59 24.57 -19.43 -7.31
CA GLN A 59 24.63 -20.32 -8.48
C GLN A 59 23.71 -21.54 -8.31
N ARG A 60 23.68 -22.17 -7.11
CA ARG A 60 22.74 -23.26 -6.81
C ARG A 60 21.28 -22.79 -6.91
N ALA A 61 21.00 -21.56 -6.49
CA ALA A 61 19.68 -20.92 -6.65
C ALA A 61 19.37 -20.51 -8.10
N ASN A 62 20.26 -20.83 -9.05
CA ASN A 62 20.09 -20.54 -10.47
C ASN A 62 19.89 -19.05 -10.79
N VAL A 63 20.51 -18.16 -10.03
CA VAL A 63 20.39 -16.68 -10.17
C VAL A 63 20.72 -16.22 -11.59
N LYS A 64 21.60 -16.89 -12.32
CA LYS A 64 21.92 -16.58 -13.73
C LYS A 64 20.67 -16.58 -14.65
N LYS A 65 19.64 -17.35 -14.31
CA LYS A 65 18.38 -17.42 -15.08
C LYS A 65 17.25 -16.66 -14.42
N ALA A 66 17.53 -15.97 -13.31
CA ALA A 66 16.50 -15.19 -12.61
C ALA A 66 16.07 -13.98 -13.43
N ASP A 67 14.78 -13.85 -13.64
CA ASP A 67 14.18 -12.65 -14.20
C ASP A 67 14.18 -11.51 -13.18
N LEU A 68 14.05 -11.89 -11.87
CA LEU A 68 14.07 -10.96 -10.75
C LEU A 68 14.78 -11.59 -9.56
N MET A 69 15.70 -10.84 -8.95
CA MET A 69 16.33 -11.14 -7.67
C MET A 69 15.86 -10.14 -6.63
N ILE A 70 15.39 -10.60 -5.49
CA ILE A 70 14.88 -9.79 -4.39
C ILE A 70 15.68 -10.12 -3.12
N ALA A 71 16.39 -9.15 -2.55
CA ALA A 71 17.11 -9.30 -1.30
C ALA A 71 16.38 -8.57 -0.18
N VAL A 72 15.83 -9.31 0.81
CA VAL A 72 14.96 -8.79 1.89
C VAL A 72 15.33 -9.33 3.28
N LEU A 73 16.61 -9.60 3.49
CA LEU A 73 17.13 -9.94 4.81
C LEU A 73 17.03 -8.73 5.78
N HIS A 74 17.33 -8.96 7.05
CA HIS A 74 17.29 -7.89 8.07
C HIS A 74 18.37 -6.82 7.88
N ASP A 75 19.57 -7.23 7.43
CA ASP A 75 20.72 -6.33 7.21
C ASP A 75 20.71 -5.76 5.79
N GLU A 76 20.61 -4.43 5.68
CA GLU A 76 20.59 -3.74 4.39
C GLU A 76 21.89 -3.85 3.60
N HIS A 77 23.05 -3.94 4.29
CA HIS A 77 24.34 -4.08 3.61
C HIS A 77 24.48 -5.46 2.97
N ILE A 78 23.96 -6.50 3.65
CA ILE A 78 23.87 -7.84 3.07
C ILE A 78 22.91 -7.85 1.88
N ASN A 79 21.77 -7.16 1.96
CA ASN A 79 20.84 -7.06 0.84
C ASN A 79 21.48 -6.40 -0.38
N LEU A 80 22.15 -5.27 -0.18
CA LEU A 80 22.85 -4.55 -1.25
C LEU A 80 23.97 -5.39 -1.86
N LEU A 81 24.80 -6.02 -1.02
CA LEU A 81 25.88 -6.89 -1.49
C LEU A 81 25.35 -8.09 -2.26
N THR A 82 24.34 -8.77 -1.73
CA THR A 82 23.65 -9.90 -2.40
C THR A 82 23.11 -9.48 -3.76
N GLY A 83 22.45 -8.32 -3.83
CA GLY A 83 21.92 -7.76 -5.06
C GLY A 83 23.00 -7.49 -6.12
N ILE A 84 24.09 -6.85 -5.72
CA ILE A 84 25.23 -6.54 -6.61
C ILE A 84 25.85 -7.83 -7.16
N ILE A 85 26.07 -8.83 -6.30
CA ILE A 85 26.61 -10.13 -6.70
C ILE A 85 25.63 -10.81 -7.67
N ALA A 86 24.36 -10.86 -7.36
CA ALA A 86 23.32 -11.48 -8.19
C ALA A 86 23.27 -10.85 -9.59
N LYS A 87 23.35 -9.50 -9.66
CA LYS A 87 23.40 -8.78 -10.93
C LYS A 87 24.62 -9.19 -11.77
N LYS A 88 25.79 -9.27 -11.14
CA LYS A 88 27.04 -9.71 -11.80
C LYS A 88 26.98 -11.18 -12.24
N LEU A 89 26.24 -12.03 -11.54
CA LEU A 89 26.00 -13.43 -11.92
C LEU A 89 24.99 -13.57 -13.06
N GLY A 90 24.25 -12.52 -13.41
CA GLY A 90 23.36 -12.47 -14.57
C GLY A 90 21.87 -12.35 -14.28
N ALA A 91 21.45 -12.03 -13.06
CA ALA A 91 20.06 -11.66 -12.77
C ALA A 91 19.62 -10.45 -13.63
N LYS A 92 18.43 -10.53 -14.26
CA LYS A 92 17.97 -9.48 -15.17
C LYS A 92 17.61 -8.20 -14.41
N LYS A 93 16.84 -8.34 -13.32
CA LYS A 93 16.47 -7.24 -12.42
C LYS A 93 16.85 -7.60 -10.98
N VAL A 94 17.21 -6.60 -10.19
CA VAL A 94 17.60 -6.76 -8.79
C VAL A 94 16.94 -5.70 -7.94
N ILE A 95 16.31 -6.11 -6.84
CA ILE A 95 15.73 -5.23 -5.83
C ILE A 95 16.35 -5.57 -4.49
N ALA A 96 16.73 -4.54 -3.72
CA ALA A 96 17.30 -4.69 -2.39
C ALA A 96 16.49 -3.90 -1.36
N ARG A 97 16.19 -4.53 -0.21
CA ARG A 97 15.61 -3.85 0.94
C ARG A 97 16.67 -2.99 1.61
N VAL A 98 16.30 -1.74 1.92
CA VAL A 98 17.10 -0.81 2.70
C VAL A 98 16.29 -0.30 3.89
N ASN A 99 16.98 0.07 4.95
CA ASN A 99 16.38 0.52 6.21
C ASN A 99 16.70 1.97 6.52
N THR A 100 17.75 2.52 5.90
CA THR A 100 18.30 3.84 6.19
C THR A 100 17.82 4.86 5.16
N MET A 101 17.35 6.03 5.61
CA MET A 101 16.90 7.11 4.73
C MET A 101 18.01 7.64 3.82
N GLU A 102 19.27 7.57 4.28
CA GLU A 102 20.44 7.95 3.49
C GLU A 102 20.51 7.16 2.18
N ASN A 103 20.23 5.85 2.24
CA ASN A 103 20.22 4.97 1.06
C ASN A 103 19.13 5.32 0.04
N LEU A 104 18.10 6.07 0.43
CA LEU A 104 17.04 6.56 -0.45
C LEU A 104 17.33 7.94 -1.06
N SER A 105 18.43 8.59 -0.66
CA SER A 105 18.81 9.89 -1.24
C SER A 105 19.11 9.76 -2.74
N PRO A 106 18.80 10.78 -3.58
CA PRO A 106 18.99 10.70 -5.03
C PRO A 106 20.44 10.43 -5.45
N GLU A 107 21.42 10.89 -4.66
CA GLU A 107 22.84 10.68 -4.93
C GLU A 107 23.25 9.23 -4.68
N VAL A 108 22.90 8.70 -3.51
CA VAL A 108 23.21 7.32 -3.13
C VAL A 108 22.44 6.33 -4.00
N TRP A 109 21.19 6.65 -4.36
CA TRP A 109 20.39 5.83 -5.28
C TRP A 109 21.07 5.68 -6.65
N ARG A 110 21.57 6.77 -7.25
CA ARG A 110 22.33 6.71 -8.52
C ARG A 110 23.54 5.79 -8.41
N MET A 111 24.29 5.87 -7.32
CA MET A 111 25.43 4.98 -7.08
C MET A 111 25.03 3.51 -7.08
N TYR A 112 23.91 3.15 -6.43
CA TYR A 112 23.42 1.77 -6.45
C TYR A 112 22.91 1.33 -7.82
N GLN A 113 22.31 2.23 -8.59
CA GLN A 113 21.92 1.95 -9.98
C GLN A 113 23.15 1.61 -10.85
N ASP A 114 24.25 2.37 -10.71
CA ASP A 114 25.50 2.09 -11.43
C ASP A 114 26.11 0.73 -11.01
N LEU A 115 25.91 0.30 -9.78
CA LEU A 115 26.31 -1.02 -9.29
C LEU A 115 25.34 -2.15 -9.74
N GLY A 116 24.23 -1.82 -10.37
CA GLY A 116 23.28 -2.77 -10.96
C GLY A 116 22.07 -3.11 -10.09
N ILE A 117 21.76 -2.30 -9.07
CA ILE A 117 20.50 -2.39 -8.33
C ILE A 117 19.41 -1.68 -9.14
N ASP A 118 18.32 -2.37 -9.47
CA ASP A 118 17.23 -1.83 -10.28
C ASP A 118 16.10 -1.23 -9.44
N GLY A 119 16.08 -1.51 -8.13
CA GLY A 119 15.09 -0.96 -7.18
C GLY A 119 15.53 -1.07 -5.73
N LEU A 120 15.14 -0.08 -4.93
CA LEU A 120 15.26 -0.13 -3.47
C LEU A 120 13.87 -0.23 -2.84
N LEU A 121 13.75 -1.08 -1.83
CA LEU A 121 12.53 -1.26 -1.04
C LEU A 121 12.78 -0.83 0.40
N SER A 122 12.02 0.14 0.88
CA SER A 122 11.96 0.48 2.30
C SER A 122 10.50 0.41 2.77
N PRO A 123 10.07 -0.72 3.36
CA PRO A 123 8.71 -0.87 3.85
C PRO A 123 8.32 0.21 4.87
N GLU A 124 9.27 0.63 5.70
CA GLU A 124 9.07 1.64 6.72
C GLU A 124 8.85 3.04 6.12
N ASP A 125 9.57 3.38 5.06
CA ASP A 125 9.41 4.65 4.35
C ASP A 125 8.07 4.71 3.61
N ILE A 126 7.70 3.62 2.92
CA ILE A 126 6.44 3.52 2.19
C ILE A 126 5.26 3.57 3.18
N ALA A 127 5.35 2.87 4.33
CA ALA A 127 4.34 2.92 5.38
C ALA A 127 4.17 4.33 5.94
N ALA A 128 5.27 5.04 6.22
CA ALA A 128 5.22 6.44 6.67
C ALA A 128 4.58 7.34 5.61
N GLN A 129 4.90 7.14 4.33
CA GLN A 129 4.31 7.90 3.24
C GLN A 129 2.80 7.67 3.11
N GLU A 130 2.34 6.44 3.34
CA GLU A 130 0.92 6.09 3.35
C GLU A 130 0.19 6.76 4.52
N ILE A 131 0.76 6.72 5.74
CA ILE A 131 0.23 7.44 6.90
C ILE A 131 0.08 8.94 6.61
N ILE A 132 1.12 9.57 6.05
CA ILE A 132 1.10 10.99 5.68
C ILE A 132 -0.01 11.29 4.67
N SER A 133 -0.16 10.43 3.67
CA SER A 133 -1.23 10.54 2.68
C SER A 133 -2.61 10.48 3.33
N LEU A 134 -2.83 9.55 4.27
CA LEU A 134 -4.07 9.40 5.02
C LEU A 134 -4.41 10.59 5.92
N LEU A 135 -3.40 11.32 6.42
CA LEU A 135 -3.60 12.52 7.25
C LEU A 135 -3.83 13.78 6.41
N LYS A 136 -3.08 13.96 5.33
CA LYS A 136 -3.19 15.15 4.46
C LYS A 136 -4.50 15.19 3.67
N LYS A 137 -5.13 14.02 3.46
CA LYS A 137 -6.39 13.90 2.74
C LYS A 137 -7.56 13.83 3.71
N ASN A 138 -8.18 14.99 3.91
CA ASN A 138 -9.29 15.21 4.84
C ASN A 138 -10.48 14.28 4.55
N ALA A 139 -10.90 13.47 5.52
CA ALA A 139 -12.20 12.78 5.61
C ALA A 139 -12.37 11.42 4.90
N SER A 140 -11.44 10.92 4.09
CA SER A 140 -11.54 9.54 3.56
C SER A 140 -10.68 8.57 4.36
N SER A 141 -11.12 7.32 4.46
CA SER A 141 -10.42 6.30 5.24
C SER A 141 -9.10 5.90 4.60
N GLU A 142 -9.05 5.76 3.28
CA GLU A 142 -7.85 5.46 2.50
C GLU A 142 -7.90 6.23 1.18
N THR A 143 -6.77 6.79 0.74
CA THR A 143 -6.69 7.48 -0.54
C THR A 143 -5.37 7.17 -1.23
N TYR A 144 -5.44 6.85 -2.51
CA TYR A 144 -4.30 6.52 -3.36
C TYR A 144 -4.23 7.48 -4.55
N ASP A 145 -3.05 8.06 -4.79
CA ASP A 145 -2.81 8.96 -5.92
C ASP A 145 -2.33 8.21 -7.15
N PHE A 146 -2.89 8.58 -8.29
CA PHE A 146 -2.50 8.15 -9.63
C PHE A 146 -2.34 9.36 -10.53
N ALA A 147 -1.70 9.19 -11.67
CA ALA A 147 -1.51 10.26 -12.64
C ALA A 147 -0.87 11.53 -12.03
N GLY A 148 0.14 11.36 -11.18
CA GLY A 148 0.77 12.49 -10.50
C GLY A 148 -0.14 13.24 -9.51
N GLY A 149 -1.25 12.62 -9.06
CA GLY A 149 -2.23 13.21 -8.14
C GLY A 149 -3.48 13.78 -8.80
N ASN A 150 -3.59 13.69 -10.14
CA ASN A 150 -4.76 14.17 -10.88
C ASN A 150 -5.95 13.21 -10.82
N LEU A 151 -5.71 11.94 -10.56
CA LEU A 151 -6.72 10.93 -10.23
C LEU A 151 -6.46 10.37 -8.85
N GLN A 152 -7.52 10.17 -8.09
CA GLN A 152 -7.46 9.63 -6.73
C GLN A 152 -8.48 8.51 -6.57
N LEU A 153 -8.03 7.35 -6.11
CA LEU A 153 -8.92 6.35 -5.54
C LEU A 153 -9.02 6.63 -4.04
N PHE A 154 -10.21 6.61 -3.50
CA PHE A 154 -10.41 6.65 -2.07
C PHE A 154 -11.58 5.79 -1.64
N MET A 155 -11.55 5.35 -0.39
CA MET A 155 -12.60 4.54 0.22
C MET A 155 -13.49 5.41 1.10
N VAL A 156 -14.80 5.25 0.95
CA VAL A 156 -15.79 5.80 1.88
C VAL A 156 -16.66 4.67 2.44
N LYS A 157 -16.85 4.69 3.75
CA LYS A 157 -17.86 3.83 4.40
C LYS A 157 -19.18 4.57 4.41
N LEU A 158 -20.25 3.91 3.97
CA LEU A 158 -21.59 4.50 3.96
C LEU A 158 -22.20 4.46 5.35
N GLU A 159 -22.49 5.66 5.88
CA GLU A 159 -23.20 5.85 7.16
C GLU A 159 -24.72 5.78 6.96
N GLN A 160 -25.50 5.74 8.05
CA GLN A 160 -26.97 5.67 7.97
C GLN A 160 -27.60 6.88 7.29
N GLU A 161 -26.93 8.02 7.31
CA GLU A 161 -27.35 9.28 6.69
C GLU A 161 -26.89 9.45 5.23
N ALA A 162 -26.28 8.44 4.64
CA ALA A 162 -25.77 8.52 3.27
C ALA A 162 -26.91 8.67 2.25
N GLU A 163 -26.84 9.70 1.39
CA GLU A 163 -27.86 10.05 0.40
C GLU A 163 -28.04 8.97 -0.69
N ILE A 164 -27.05 8.11 -0.85
CA ILE A 164 -27.04 7.07 -1.90
C ILE A 164 -27.59 5.70 -1.44
N LEU A 165 -27.93 5.55 -0.17
CA LEU A 165 -28.45 4.27 0.35
C LEU A 165 -29.75 3.87 -0.35
N GLY A 166 -29.84 2.57 -0.69
CA GLY A 166 -31.01 2.00 -1.36
C GLY A 166 -31.12 2.31 -2.86
N LYS A 167 -30.19 3.12 -3.42
CA LYS A 167 -30.11 3.36 -4.85
C LYS A 167 -29.13 2.38 -5.52
N THR A 168 -29.28 2.16 -6.81
CA THR A 168 -28.35 1.37 -7.61
C THR A 168 -27.15 2.22 -8.03
N VAL A 169 -26.09 1.56 -8.50
CA VAL A 169 -24.89 2.23 -9.04
C VAL A 169 -25.25 3.11 -10.22
N ASP A 170 -26.10 2.62 -11.13
CA ASP A 170 -26.58 3.39 -12.29
C ASP A 170 -27.39 4.62 -11.86
N GLU A 171 -28.36 4.46 -10.93
CA GLU A 171 -29.13 5.58 -10.42
C GLU A 171 -28.26 6.68 -9.78
N VAL A 172 -27.21 6.28 -9.04
CA VAL A 172 -26.27 7.23 -8.43
C VAL A 172 -25.41 7.90 -9.49
N THR A 173 -24.91 7.16 -10.47
CA THR A 173 -24.10 7.69 -11.56
C THR A 173 -24.90 8.71 -12.39
N ASP A 174 -26.14 8.40 -12.75
CA ASP A 174 -27.00 9.29 -13.53
C ASP A 174 -27.43 10.53 -12.72
N GLN A 175 -27.80 10.34 -11.43
CA GLN A 175 -28.24 11.45 -10.58
C GLN A 175 -27.12 12.47 -10.31
N TYR A 176 -25.88 12.01 -10.23
CA TYR A 176 -24.71 12.83 -9.91
C TYR A 176 -23.72 12.93 -11.08
N GLU A 177 -24.21 12.90 -12.33
CA GLU A 177 -23.39 13.00 -13.56
C GLU A 177 -22.46 14.22 -13.59
N HIS A 178 -22.82 15.30 -12.87
CA HIS A 178 -22.01 16.50 -12.73
C HIS A 178 -20.76 16.30 -11.84
N ILE A 179 -20.68 15.19 -11.09
CA ILE A 179 -19.52 14.81 -10.28
C ILE A 179 -18.74 13.79 -11.08
N GLU A 180 -17.49 14.10 -11.37
CA GLU A 180 -16.62 13.18 -12.12
C GLU A 180 -16.09 12.06 -11.21
N PHE A 181 -16.76 10.91 -11.19
CA PHE A 181 -16.35 9.73 -10.41
C PHE A 181 -16.67 8.41 -11.09
N ARG A 182 -15.96 7.35 -10.68
CA ARG A 182 -16.30 5.96 -11.02
C ARG A 182 -16.21 5.08 -9.78
N ILE A 183 -17.25 4.28 -9.53
CA ILE A 183 -17.25 3.31 -8.45
C ILE A 183 -16.42 2.11 -8.92
N ALA A 184 -15.33 1.84 -8.21
CA ALA A 184 -14.34 0.85 -8.61
C ALA A 184 -14.58 -0.50 -7.93
N ALA A 185 -14.94 -0.51 -6.64
CA ALA A 185 -15.27 -1.72 -5.88
C ALA A 185 -16.20 -1.41 -4.72
N ILE A 186 -16.90 -2.42 -4.27
CA ILE A 186 -17.63 -2.42 -3.00
C ILE A 186 -17.10 -3.57 -2.16
N HIS A 187 -16.72 -3.27 -0.92
CA HIS A 187 -16.47 -4.29 0.08
C HIS A 187 -17.63 -4.32 1.06
N ARG A 188 -18.34 -5.44 1.08
CA ARG A 188 -19.53 -5.68 1.91
C ARG A 188 -19.30 -6.88 2.78
N ARG A 189 -19.35 -6.71 4.10
CA ARG A 189 -19.04 -7.74 5.11
C ARG A 189 -17.60 -8.24 4.95
N GLN A 190 -17.38 -9.37 4.28
CA GLN A 190 -16.05 -9.98 4.05
C GLN A 190 -15.79 -10.26 2.56
N THR A 191 -16.58 -9.67 1.67
CA THR A 191 -16.46 -9.91 0.22
C THR A 191 -16.24 -8.61 -0.52
N THR A 192 -15.19 -8.58 -1.34
CA THR A 192 -14.94 -7.48 -2.28
C THR A 192 -15.38 -7.89 -3.68
N PHE A 193 -16.06 -7.00 -4.38
CA PHE A 193 -16.50 -7.22 -5.75
C PHE A 193 -16.52 -5.91 -6.55
N VAL A 194 -16.40 -6.05 -7.87
CA VAL A 194 -16.60 -4.95 -8.82
C VAL A 194 -18.12 -4.85 -9.07
N PRO A 195 -18.77 -3.74 -8.68
CA PRO A 195 -20.23 -3.64 -8.80
C PRO A 195 -20.69 -3.54 -10.25
N GLN A 196 -21.83 -4.13 -10.54
CA GLN A 196 -22.57 -3.88 -11.78
C GLN A 196 -23.54 -2.72 -11.58
N GLY A 197 -24.10 -2.18 -12.67
CA GLY A 197 -24.99 -1.01 -12.61
C GLY A 197 -26.23 -1.18 -11.74
N ASP A 198 -26.77 -2.40 -11.62
CA ASP A 198 -27.94 -2.77 -10.82
C ASP A 198 -27.62 -3.06 -9.33
N GLU A 199 -26.36 -3.03 -8.92
CA GLU A 199 -25.95 -3.24 -7.52
C GLU A 199 -26.45 -2.11 -6.62
N VAL A 200 -27.11 -2.47 -5.51
CA VAL A 200 -27.74 -1.52 -4.56
C VAL A 200 -26.81 -1.23 -3.38
N PHE A 201 -26.61 0.05 -3.05
CA PHE A 201 -25.82 0.48 -1.90
C PHE A 201 -26.52 0.17 -0.57
N GLN A 202 -25.74 -0.36 0.38
CA GLN A 202 -26.19 -0.73 1.72
C GLN A 202 -25.41 0.04 2.80
N VAL A 203 -26.02 0.14 3.99
CA VAL A 203 -25.34 0.70 5.17
C VAL A 203 -24.10 -0.13 5.48
N ALA A 204 -23.02 0.56 5.87
CA ALA A 204 -21.72 -0.03 6.18
C ALA A 204 -20.93 -0.58 4.97
N ASP A 205 -21.42 -0.45 3.72
CA ASP A 205 -20.59 -0.71 2.55
C ASP A 205 -19.34 0.18 2.58
N MET A 206 -18.19 -0.40 2.31
CA MET A 206 -16.98 0.34 1.99
C MET A 206 -16.89 0.47 0.48
N VAL A 207 -17.12 1.69 -0.03
CA VAL A 207 -17.17 1.98 -1.46
C VAL A 207 -15.85 2.60 -1.89
N TYR A 208 -15.20 1.99 -2.85
CA TYR A 208 -13.96 2.47 -3.46
C TYR A 208 -14.29 3.28 -4.71
N VAL A 209 -13.89 4.55 -4.73
CA VAL A 209 -14.26 5.50 -5.77
C VAL A 209 -13.02 6.14 -6.38
N VAL A 210 -12.92 6.13 -7.71
CA VAL A 210 -11.91 6.91 -8.43
C VAL A 210 -12.53 8.23 -8.88
N THR A 211 -11.85 9.32 -8.61
CA THR A 211 -12.31 10.68 -8.93
C THR A 211 -11.14 11.66 -9.09
N LYS A 212 -11.46 12.89 -9.49
CA LYS A 212 -10.52 14.01 -9.47
C LYS A 212 -10.49 14.67 -8.08
N PRO A 213 -9.37 15.30 -7.68
CA PRO A 213 -9.22 15.88 -6.33
C PRO A 213 -10.32 16.86 -5.92
N HIS A 214 -10.85 17.66 -6.86
CA HIS A 214 -11.87 18.65 -6.57
C HIS A 214 -13.23 18.04 -6.21
N ALA A 215 -13.56 16.85 -6.71
CA ALA A 215 -14.85 16.19 -6.49
C ALA A 215 -14.92 15.35 -5.19
N ILE A 216 -13.80 15.12 -4.51
CA ILE A 216 -13.74 14.29 -3.30
C ILE A 216 -14.71 14.80 -2.22
N LYS A 217 -14.81 16.12 -2.02
CA LYS A 217 -15.69 16.72 -1.01
C LYS A 217 -17.16 16.38 -1.24
N ASP A 218 -17.59 16.40 -2.50
CA ASP A 218 -18.96 16.10 -2.87
C ASP A 218 -19.28 14.61 -2.62
N ILE A 219 -18.37 13.72 -2.98
CA ILE A 219 -18.54 12.26 -2.74
C ILE A 219 -18.57 11.94 -1.24
N ILE A 220 -17.69 12.58 -0.45
CA ILE A 220 -17.72 12.40 1.02
C ILE A 220 -19.07 12.83 1.59
N LYS A 221 -19.64 13.93 1.11
CA LYS A 221 -20.96 14.38 1.52
C LYS A 221 -22.03 13.34 1.20
N LEU A 222 -21.99 12.72 0.01
CA LEU A 222 -22.91 11.65 -0.38
C LEU A 222 -22.83 10.41 0.52
N SER A 223 -21.69 10.15 1.14
CA SER A 223 -21.48 9.04 2.09
C SER A 223 -22.02 9.29 3.50
N GLY A 224 -22.53 10.48 3.78
CA GLY A 224 -22.99 10.88 5.12
C GLY A 224 -21.86 11.26 6.10
N LYS A 225 -20.59 11.19 5.68
CA LYS A 225 -19.44 11.56 6.52
C LYS A 225 -19.19 13.06 6.56
N LYS A 226 -18.70 13.54 7.72
CA LYS A 226 -18.26 14.93 7.92
C LYS A 226 -16.75 15.05 7.64
N GLN A 227 -16.36 16.15 6.99
CA GLN A 227 -14.93 16.46 6.77
C GLN A 227 -14.23 16.72 8.10
N ILE A 228 -13.06 16.09 8.30
CA ILE A 228 -12.23 16.25 9.49
C ILE A 228 -11.02 17.11 9.12
N ASN A 229 -10.82 18.24 9.79
CA ASN A 229 -9.59 19.01 9.71
C ASN A 229 -8.61 18.47 10.78
N ILE A 230 -7.40 18.11 10.36
CA ILE A 230 -6.36 17.56 11.22
C ILE A 230 -5.30 18.64 11.41
N HIS A 231 -5.04 19.00 12.67
CA HIS A 231 -3.99 19.93 13.08
C HIS A 231 -3.11 19.33 14.17
N ASN A 232 -3.71 18.63 15.15
CA ASN A 232 -3.02 18.05 16.28
C ASN A 232 -2.95 16.53 16.13
N VAL A 233 -1.75 15.97 16.14
CA VAL A 233 -1.50 14.54 15.91
C VAL A 233 -0.65 13.96 17.03
N MET A 234 -1.12 12.86 17.63
CA MET A 234 -0.34 12.07 18.57
C MET A 234 0.16 10.80 17.87
N ILE A 235 1.45 10.56 17.93
CA ILE A 235 2.11 9.37 17.36
C ILE A 235 2.65 8.53 18.52
N VAL A 236 2.24 7.28 18.62
CA VAL A 236 2.72 6.29 19.59
C VAL A 236 3.71 5.34 18.91
N GLY A 237 4.94 5.36 19.43
CA GLY A 237 6.07 4.61 18.90
C GLY A 237 7.04 5.47 18.09
N GLY A 238 8.23 5.68 18.65
CA GLY A 238 9.34 6.42 18.04
C GLY A 238 10.26 5.58 17.16
N GLY A 239 9.82 4.38 16.78
CA GLY A 239 10.53 3.51 15.83
C GLY A 239 10.66 4.13 14.43
N ARG A 240 11.16 3.36 13.46
CA ARG A 240 11.44 3.88 12.10
C ARG A 240 10.23 4.54 11.44
N VAL A 241 9.06 3.90 11.46
CA VAL A 241 7.83 4.46 10.88
C VAL A 241 7.42 5.76 11.57
N GLY A 242 7.37 5.75 12.91
CA GLY A 242 6.94 6.91 13.69
C GLY A 242 7.85 8.12 13.51
N ARG A 243 9.19 7.93 13.58
CA ARG A 243 10.15 9.03 13.39
C ARG A 243 10.13 9.62 11.99
N ILE A 244 9.97 8.78 10.93
CA ILE A 244 9.87 9.27 9.55
C ILE A 244 8.58 10.05 9.36
N THR A 245 7.47 9.53 9.88
CA THR A 245 6.15 10.20 9.85
C THR A 245 6.21 11.54 10.57
N ALA A 246 6.72 11.57 11.81
CA ALA A 246 6.87 12.80 12.58
C ALA A 246 7.73 13.82 11.84
N LYS A 247 8.91 13.43 11.34
CA LYS A 247 9.83 14.33 10.63
C LYS A 247 9.23 14.99 9.41
N ARG A 248 8.40 14.27 8.64
CA ARG A 248 7.79 14.79 7.42
C ARG A 248 6.56 15.67 7.69
N LEU A 249 5.96 15.55 8.88
CA LEU A 249 4.74 16.27 9.25
C LEU A 249 4.97 17.42 10.22
N GLU A 250 6.09 17.47 10.92
CA GLU A 250 6.33 18.42 12.02
C GLU A 250 6.26 19.90 11.61
N HIS A 251 6.47 20.24 10.34
CA HIS A 251 6.36 21.61 9.84
C HIS A 251 4.93 21.97 9.41
N ASP A 252 4.07 20.98 9.15
CA ASP A 252 2.70 21.17 8.68
C ASP A 252 1.65 21.01 9.79
N LEU A 253 1.96 20.21 10.83
CA LEU A 253 1.05 19.77 11.89
C LEU A 253 1.72 19.85 13.26
N ASN A 254 0.92 20.01 14.30
CA ASN A 254 1.38 19.90 15.70
C ASN A 254 1.56 18.42 16.05
N ILE A 255 2.78 17.95 16.10
CA ILE A 255 3.09 16.54 16.34
C ILE A 255 3.57 16.32 17.76
N LYS A 256 2.96 15.35 18.47
CA LYS A 256 3.42 14.80 19.75
C LYS A 256 3.76 13.34 19.56
N VAL A 257 5.00 12.93 19.88
CA VAL A 257 5.48 11.55 19.81
C VAL A 257 5.62 10.98 21.21
N LEU A 258 4.90 9.90 21.50
CA LEU A 258 5.04 9.14 22.75
C LEU A 258 5.95 7.93 22.50
N GLU A 259 7.03 7.82 23.27
CA GLU A 259 7.98 6.72 23.19
C GLU A 259 8.34 6.24 24.60
N MET A 260 8.28 4.93 24.81
CA MET A 260 8.51 4.30 26.10
C MET A 260 10.00 4.22 26.43
N ASP A 261 10.85 4.04 25.43
CA ASP A 261 12.29 3.94 25.59
C ASP A 261 12.93 5.33 25.72
N LYS A 262 13.60 5.57 26.86
CA LYS A 262 14.22 6.86 27.16
C LYS A 262 15.39 7.21 26.25
N GLU A 263 16.19 6.23 25.83
CA GLU A 263 17.33 6.45 24.94
C GLU A 263 16.84 6.83 23.56
N ARG A 264 15.80 6.13 23.07
CA ARG A 264 15.14 6.46 21.81
C ARG A 264 14.45 7.83 21.85
N CYS A 265 13.89 8.25 22.98
CA CYS A 265 13.40 9.62 23.14
C CYS A 265 14.50 10.67 22.93
N MET A 266 15.70 10.45 23.47
CA MET A 266 16.84 11.35 23.29
C MET A 266 17.28 11.41 21.81
N GLU A 267 17.32 10.26 21.12
CA GLU A 267 17.59 10.22 19.68
C GLU A 267 16.56 10.99 18.87
N LEU A 268 15.28 10.80 19.19
CA LEU A 268 14.17 11.51 18.53
C LEU A 268 14.24 13.02 18.75
N THR A 269 14.53 13.46 19.95
CA THR A 269 14.69 14.89 20.28
C THR A 269 15.82 15.55 19.49
N ASN A 270 16.89 14.80 19.15
CA ASN A 270 17.98 15.29 18.30
C ASN A 270 17.62 15.25 16.82
N TYR A 271 16.72 14.36 16.41
CA TYR A 271 16.31 14.16 15.02
C TYR A 271 15.17 15.07 14.58
N LEU A 272 14.19 15.30 15.45
CA LEU A 272 13.02 16.14 15.22
C LEU A 272 13.31 17.59 15.64
N SER A 273 12.72 18.53 14.93
CA SER A 273 13.00 19.97 15.12
C SER A 273 11.84 20.71 15.81
N GLU A 274 10.59 20.32 15.53
CA GLU A 274 9.38 20.98 15.98
C GLU A 274 8.43 20.04 16.75
N ALA A 275 8.52 18.73 16.51
CA ALA A 275 7.67 17.75 17.18
C ALA A 275 8.04 17.62 18.67
N LEU A 276 7.05 17.56 19.54
CA LEU A 276 7.22 17.30 20.98
C LEU A 276 7.42 15.79 21.20
N VAL A 277 8.53 15.42 21.85
CA VAL A 277 8.82 14.03 22.25
C VAL A 277 8.57 13.86 23.74
N VAL A 278 7.76 12.87 24.08
CA VAL A 278 7.40 12.55 25.48
C VAL A 278 7.82 11.10 25.79
N ASN A 279 8.56 10.91 26.87
CA ASN A 279 8.88 9.57 27.37
C ASN A 279 7.69 9.02 28.15
N ALA A 280 6.90 8.16 27.52
CA ALA A 280 5.61 7.74 28.00
C ALA A 280 5.21 6.35 27.52
N ASP A 281 4.50 5.60 28.37
CA ASP A 281 3.81 4.38 27.96
C ASP A 281 2.36 4.72 27.57
N ALA A 282 2.07 4.61 26.29
CA ALA A 282 0.74 4.94 25.75
C ALA A 282 -0.40 3.98 26.19
N ARG A 283 -0.09 2.92 26.95
CA ARG A 283 -1.10 2.04 27.58
C ARG A 283 -1.65 2.64 28.87
N ASP A 284 -0.99 3.65 29.44
CA ASP A 284 -1.43 4.37 30.61
C ASP A 284 -2.45 5.45 30.21
N LEU A 285 -3.70 5.25 30.64
CA LEU A 285 -4.82 6.14 30.29
C LEU A 285 -4.71 7.51 30.95
N ASP A 286 -4.28 7.55 32.20
CA ASP A 286 -4.14 8.80 32.96
C ASP A 286 -3.06 9.67 32.29
N LEU A 287 -1.98 9.04 31.86
CA LEU A 287 -0.91 9.72 31.13
C LEU A 287 -1.37 10.22 29.76
N LEU A 288 -2.17 9.47 29.02
CA LEU A 288 -2.73 9.93 27.75
C LEU A 288 -3.65 11.15 27.94
N GLU A 289 -4.43 11.19 29.04
CA GLU A 289 -5.25 12.36 29.38
C GLU A 289 -4.37 13.57 29.74
N ASP A 290 -3.36 13.38 30.57
CA ASP A 290 -2.41 14.45 30.96
C ASP A 290 -1.66 15.02 29.75
N GLU A 291 -1.36 14.16 28.78
CA GLU A 291 -0.73 14.54 27.51
C GLU A 291 -1.72 15.11 26.47
N GLY A 292 -2.99 15.28 26.83
CA GLY A 292 -3.99 16.00 26.05
C GLY A 292 -4.55 15.21 24.87
N ILE A 293 -4.77 13.90 25.00
CA ILE A 293 -5.34 13.05 23.94
C ILE A 293 -6.70 13.57 23.46
N LYS A 294 -7.49 14.23 24.35
CA LYS A 294 -8.81 14.77 24.01
C LYS A 294 -8.76 15.95 23.02
N ASP A 295 -7.60 16.61 22.91
CA ASP A 295 -7.37 17.73 22.00
C ASP A 295 -6.74 17.28 20.66
N MET A 296 -6.51 15.99 20.49
CA MET A 296 -5.94 15.42 19.27
C MET A 296 -7.00 15.17 18.22
N ASP A 297 -6.71 15.57 16.98
CA ASP A 297 -7.55 15.27 15.82
C ASP A 297 -7.26 13.89 15.27
N ALA A 298 -5.98 13.44 15.34
CA ALA A 298 -5.56 12.13 14.90
C ALA A 298 -4.63 11.44 15.90
N PHE A 299 -4.71 10.11 15.94
CA PHE A 299 -3.89 9.25 16.75
C PHE A 299 -3.30 8.13 15.88
N ILE A 300 -1.98 7.98 15.90
CA ILE A 300 -1.23 7.04 15.08
C ILE A 300 -0.46 6.10 15.99
N ALA A 301 -0.76 4.81 15.97
CA ALA A 301 -0.06 3.80 16.75
C ALA A 301 0.82 2.94 15.83
N VAL A 302 2.14 3.09 15.97
CA VAL A 302 3.15 2.46 15.10
C VAL A 302 4.29 1.83 15.91
N THR A 303 3.95 1.23 17.05
CA THR A 303 4.88 0.42 17.84
C THR A 303 5.13 -0.93 17.15
N GLU A 304 6.06 -1.71 17.69
CA GLU A 304 6.34 -3.08 17.20
C GLU A 304 5.27 -4.10 17.63
N ASN A 305 4.35 -3.73 18.53
CA ASN A 305 3.31 -4.62 19.03
C ASN A 305 1.94 -4.28 18.46
N THR A 306 1.41 -5.19 17.64
CA THR A 306 0.12 -5.05 16.94
C THR A 306 -1.04 -4.83 17.91
N GLU A 307 -1.11 -5.60 19.00
CA GLU A 307 -2.20 -5.54 19.99
C GLU A 307 -2.19 -4.19 20.71
N THR A 308 -1.01 -3.69 21.08
CA THR A 308 -0.85 -2.35 21.65
C THR A 308 -1.35 -1.28 20.68
N ASN A 309 -0.99 -1.37 19.39
CA ASN A 309 -1.42 -0.41 18.39
C ASN A 309 -2.95 -0.40 18.22
N ILE A 310 -3.57 -1.58 18.17
CA ILE A 310 -5.03 -1.72 18.10
C ILE A 310 -5.70 -1.13 19.34
N LEU A 311 -5.29 -1.55 20.54
CA LEU A 311 -5.92 -1.16 21.80
C LEU A 311 -5.77 0.34 22.07
N THR A 312 -4.61 0.93 21.83
CA THR A 312 -4.39 2.37 22.02
C THR A 312 -5.17 3.22 21.03
N CYS A 313 -5.34 2.76 19.78
CA CYS A 313 -6.23 3.40 18.82
C CYS A 313 -7.70 3.38 19.28
N LEU A 314 -8.19 2.26 19.84
CA LEU A 314 -9.55 2.16 20.38
C LEU A 314 -9.73 3.06 21.61
N GLN A 315 -8.72 3.16 22.49
CA GLN A 315 -8.71 4.10 23.59
C GLN A 315 -8.80 5.54 23.09
N ALA A 316 -7.99 5.91 22.09
CA ALA A 316 -8.05 7.23 21.47
C ALA A 316 -9.46 7.55 20.92
N LYS A 317 -10.11 6.58 20.28
CA LYS A 317 -11.52 6.71 19.86
C LYS A 317 -12.46 6.99 21.03
N SER A 318 -12.30 6.31 22.15
CA SER A 318 -13.14 6.52 23.34
C SER A 318 -12.96 7.91 23.93
N PHE A 319 -11.80 8.55 23.77
CA PHE A 319 -11.54 9.95 24.11
C PHE A 319 -12.05 10.97 23.08
N GLY A 320 -12.60 10.50 21.96
CA GLY A 320 -13.19 11.37 20.92
C GLY A 320 -12.25 11.75 19.78
N VAL A 321 -11.07 11.11 19.70
CA VAL A 321 -10.16 11.33 18.56
C VAL A 321 -10.86 10.89 17.26
N LYS A 322 -10.84 11.77 16.27
CA LYS A 322 -11.64 11.64 15.04
C LYS A 322 -11.03 10.66 14.03
N LYS A 323 -9.69 10.59 13.98
CA LYS A 323 -8.95 9.74 13.02
C LYS A 323 -7.94 8.89 13.76
N THR A 324 -8.00 7.57 13.55
CA THR A 324 -7.03 6.61 14.11
C THR A 324 -6.37 5.81 13.01
N ILE A 325 -5.05 5.61 13.13
CA ILE A 325 -4.24 4.82 12.21
C ILE A 325 -3.40 3.84 13.03
N ALA A 326 -3.51 2.55 12.75
CA ALA A 326 -2.77 1.51 13.44
C ALA A 326 -1.84 0.73 12.50
N LEU A 327 -0.60 0.52 12.91
CA LEU A 327 0.30 -0.45 12.28
C LEU A 327 -0.07 -1.86 12.78
N VAL A 328 -0.53 -2.72 11.89
CA VAL A 328 -0.99 -4.09 12.17
C VAL A 328 -0.18 -5.07 11.33
N GLU A 329 0.78 -5.76 11.94
CA GLU A 329 1.67 -6.69 11.24
C GLU A 329 1.01 -8.05 10.97
N ASN A 330 0.09 -8.48 11.83
CA ASN A 330 -0.69 -9.69 11.63
C ASN A 330 -1.85 -9.42 10.67
N ILE A 331 -1.82 -10.06 9.51
CA ILE A 331 -2.84 -9.87 8.44
C ILE A 331 -4.22 -10.31 8.92
N ASP A 332 -4.32 -11.36 9.75
CA ASP A 332 -5.59 -11.88 10.26
C ASP A 332 -6.31 -10.85 11.17
N TYR A 333 -5.57 -9.88 11.71
CA TYR A 333 -6.14 -8.84 12.57
C TYR A 333 -6.66 -7.62 11.81
N ILE A 334 -6.40 -7.51 10.49
CA ILE A 334 -6.78 -6.33 9.70
C ILE A 334 -8.30 -6.16 9.70
N ASP A 335 -9.04 -7.17 9.27
CA ASP A 335 -10.50 -7.11 9.18
C ASP A 335 -11.15 -6.87 10.55
N ILE A 336 -10.67 -7.57 11.57
CA ILE A 336 -11.15 -7.38 12.93
C ILE A 336 -10.93 -5.94 13.37
N SER A 337 -9.75 -5.39 13.17
CA SER A 337 -9.36 -4.04 13.58
C SER A 337 -10.22 -2.96 12.90
N GLN A 338 -10.52 -3.11 11.63
CA GLN A 338 -11.41 -2.19 10.90
C GLN A 338 -12.86 -2.29 11.40
N ASN A 339 -13.34 -3.51 11.65
CA ASN A 339 -14.72 -3.74 12.11
C ASN A 339 -14.98 -3.19 13.51
N ILE A 340 -13.98 -3.21 14.41
CA ILE A 340 -14.10 -2.66 15.77
C ILE A 340 -13.91 -1.14 15.84
N GLY A 341 -13.60 -0.47 14.73
CA GLY A 341 -13.69 0.98 14.60
C GLY A 341 -12.39 1.74 14.37
N ILE A 342 -11.28 1.09 14.05
CA ILE A 342 -10.05 1.76 13.61
C ILE A 342 -10.27 2.28 12.19
N ASP A 343 -9.92 3.55 11.94
CA ASP A 343 -10.25 4.18 10.65
C ASP A 343 -9.32 3.77 9.52
N SER A 344 -8.07 3.45 9.83
CA SER A 344 -7.09 3.02 8.81
C SER A 344 -6.05 2.08 9.40
N ILE A 345 -5.68 1.07 8.61
CA ILE A 345 -4.68 0.07 8.96
C ILE A 345 -3.48 0.18 8.01
N ILE A 346 -2.29 0.12 8.56
CA ILE A 346 -1.03 0.03 7.83
C ILE A 346 -0.42 -1.35 8.05
N ASN A 347 -0.08 -2.05 6.98
CA ASN A 347 0.62 -3.34 7.04
C ASN A 347 1.84 -3.34 6.13
N LYS A 348 3.03 -3.43 6.73
CA LYS A 348 4.31 -3.35 5.98
C LYS A 348 4.51 -4.53 5.03
N LYS A 349 3.98 -5.72 5.35
CA LYS A 349 4.12 -6.93 4.51
C LYS A 349 3.33 -6.78 3.21
N LEU A 350 2.07 -6.32 3.31
CA LEU A 350 1.22 -6.05 2.14
C LEU A 350 1.81 -4.93 1.26
N ILE A 351 2.32 -3.87 1.89
CA ILE A 351 3.01 -2.77 1.21
C ILE A 351 4.23 -3.27 0.43
N ALA A 352 5.08 -4.08 1.07
CA ALA A 352 6.26 -4.66 0.43
C ALA A 352 5.88 -5.59 -0.73
N ALA A 353 4.87 -6.46 -0.54
CA ALA A 353 4.40 -7.37 -1.57
C ALA A 353 3.88 -6.60 -2.79
N SER A 354 3.04 -5.59 -2.60
CA SER A 354 2.51 -4.75 -3.68
C SER A 354 3.63 -4.08 -4.48
N TYR A 355 4.61 -3.52 -3.77
CA TYR A 355 5.76 -2.90 -4.42
C TYR A 355 6.53 -3.89 -5.30
N MET A 356 6.66 -5.16 -4.88
CA MET A 356 7.38 -6.20 -5.62
C MET A 356 6.59 -6.74 -6.82
N VAL A 357 5.28 -6.91 -6.69
CA VAL A 357 4.41 -7.36 -7.79
C VAL A 357 4.55 -6.43 -9.01
N LYS A 358 4.73 -5.13 -8.82
CA LYS A 358 5.02 -4.18 -9.90
C LYS A 358 6.17 -4.63 -10.81
N TYR A 359 7.22 -5.22 -10.26
CA TYR A 359 8.39 -5.67 -11.02
C TYR A 359 8.17 -7.00 -11.76
N THR A 360 7.11 -7.73 -11.43
CA THR A 360 6.77 -9.02 -12.06
C THR A 360 5.80 -8.86 -13.23
N LEU A 361 5.10 -7.73 -13.31
CA LEU A 361 4.20 -7.46 -14.42
C LEU A 361 4.97 -7.23 -15.72
N GLY A 362 4.54 -7.89 -16.78
CA GLY A 362 5.17 -7.79 -18.10
C GLY A 362 4.72 -6.55 -18.88
N ALA A 363 3.56 -5.97 -18.55
CA ALA A 363 3.11 -4.67 -19.03
C ALA A 363 3.95 -3.55 -18.40
N LYS A 364 4.00 -2.38 -19.02
CA LYS A 364 4.56 -1.20 -18.37
C LYS A 364 3.58 -0.73 -17.28
N VAL A 365 3.94 -0.94 -16.03
CA VAL A 365 3.16 -0.52 -14.87
C VAL A 365 3.87 0.65 -14.21
N SER A 366 3.19 1.79 -14.17
CA SER A 366 3.69 3.01 -13.52
C SER A 366 3.51 2.92 -12.01
N THR A 367 2.34 2.48 -11.57
CA THR A 367 1.97 2.37 -10.15
C THR A 367 1.16 1.09 -9.92
N LEU A 368 1.44 0.39 -8.82
CA LEU A 368 0.60 -0.69 -8.31
C LEU A 368 0.49 -0.52 -6.80
N LYS A 369 -0.74 -0.64 -6.29
CA LYS A 369 -1.02 -0.60 -4.86
C LYS A 369 -2.09 -1.63 -4.50
N SER A 370 -1.79 -2.49 -3.54
CA SER A 370 -2.80 -3.33 -2.91
C SER A 370 -3.61 -2.49 -1.93
N LEU A 371 -4.90 -2.66 -1.94
CA LEU A 371 -5.80 -1.93 -1.06
C LEU A 371 -5.84 -2.63 0.30
N SER A 372 -5.66 -1.85 1.37
CA SER A 372 -5.63 -2.42 2.73
C SER A 372 -7.00 -2.98 3.12
N GLY A 373 -7.01 -4.16 3.74
CA GLY A 373 -8.25 -4.77 4.26
C GLY A 373 -9.18 -5.36 3.20
N ILE A 374 -8.81 -5.35 1.93
CA ILE A 374 -9.54 -6.01 0.86
C ILE A 374 -8.61 -6.71 -0.12
N ASP A 375 -9.11 -7.76 -0.75
CA ASP A 375 -8.35 -8.52 -1.75
C ASP A 375 -8.54 -7.89 -3.15
N ALA A 376 -7.94 -6.72 -3.35
CA ALA A 376 -7.97 -5.99 -4.61
C ALA A 376 -6.71 -5.14 -4.80
N ASP A 377 -6.25 -5.05 -6.05
CA ASP A 377 -5.14 -4.21 -6.46
C ASP A 377 -5.63 -3.10 -7.40
N ILE A 378 -5.02 -1.92 -7.28
CA ILE A 378 -5.19 -0.87 -8.28
C ILE A 378 -3.88 -0.63 -8.99
N VAL A 379 -3.94 -0.63 -10.32
CA VAL A 379 -2.79 -0.64 -11.21
C VAL A 379 -2.91 0.48 -12.22
N GLU A 380 -1.83 1.24 -12.43
CA GLU A 380 -1.71 2.21 -13.49
C GLU A 380 -0.81 1.63 -14.60
N PHE A 381 -1.40 1.38 -15.76
CA PHE A 381 -0.71 0.87 -16.96
C PHE A 381 -0.36 1.99 -17.92
N GLU A 382 0.85 1.95 -18.48
CA GLU A 382 1.24 2.72 -19.66
C GLU A 382 0.90 1.90 -20.91
N VAL A 383 0.02 2.41 -21.77
CA VAL A 383 -0.53 1.72 -22.92
C VAL A 383 0.50 1.67 -24.05
N ARG A 384 0.80 0.46 -24.53
CA ARG A 384 1.68 0.28 -25.70
C ARG A 384 0.91 0.39 -27.01
N ALA A 385 1.57 0.85 -28.05
CA ALA A 385 1.02 0.83 -29.40
C ALA A 385 0.65 -0.60 -29.84
N GLY A 386 -0.58 -0.79 -30.30
CA GLY A 386 -1.09 -2.08 -30.76
C GLY A 386 -1.67 -2.98 -29.66
N SER A 387 -1.66 -2.56 -28.39
CA SER A 387 -2.32 -3.27 -27.30
C SER A 387 -3.80 -3.52 -27.62
N ALA A 388 -4.34 -4.63 -27.11
CA ALA A 388 -5.73 -5.00 -27.36
C ALA A 388 -6.72 -3.95 -26.80
N VAL A 389 -6.34 -3.25 -25.74
CA VAL A 389 -7.15 -2.20 -25.09
C VAL A 389 -7.40 -0.98 -25.99
N THR A 390 -6.55 -0.73 -27.02
CA THR A 390 -6.71 0.39 -27.95
C THR A 390 -7.65 0.11 -29.13
N ARG A 391 -8.16 -1.12 -29.26
CA ARG A 391 -8.89 -1.54 -30.47
C ARG A 391 -10.37 -1.16 -30.46
N LYS A 392 -10.95 -0.93 -29.30
CA LYS A 392 -12.38 -0.66 -29.10
C LYS A 392 -12.59 0.28 -27.92
N PRO A 393 -13.73 1.02 -27.88
CA PRO A 393 -14.14 1.74 -26.69
C PRO A 393 -14.23 0.83 -25.45
N ILE A 394 -14.08 1.41 -24.25
CA ILE A 394 -14.01 0.66 -22.99
C ILE A 394 -15.19 -0.29 -22.81
N GLY A 395 -16.42 0.16 -23.06
CA GLY A 395 -17.63 -0.67 -22.92
C GLY A 395 -17.73 -1.85 -23.87
N GLN A 396 -16.85 -1.92 -24.91
CA GLN A 396 -16.79 -3.03 -25.87
C GLN A 396 -15.57 -3.94 -25.66
N LEU A 397 -14.73 -3.63 -24.67
CA LEU A 397 -13.59 -4.46 -24.30
C LEU A 397 -14.08 -5.72 -23.57
N ALA A 398 -13.38 -6.83 -23.78
CA ALA A 398 -13.63 -8.07 -23.04
C ALA A 398 -12.97 -7.99 -21.64
N MET A 399 -13.43 -7.03 -20.83
CA MET A 399 -12.96 -6.91 -19.43
C MET A 399 -13.46 -8.10 -18.59
N PRO A 400 -12.61 -8.66 -17.71
CA PRO A 400 -13.09 -9.65 -16.74
C PRO A 400 -14.05 -9.00 -15.74
N ASN A 401 -15.01 -9.76 -15.20
CA ASN A 401 -15.95 -9.28 -14.19
C ASN A 401 -15.25 -8.82 -12.88
N ASP A 402 -14.03 -9.30 -12.67
CA ASP A 402 -13.20 -9.01 -11.50
C ASP A 402 -12.28 -7.79 -11.71
N ALA A 403 -12.50 -6.97 -12.74
CA ALA A 403 -11.72 -5.77 -13.00
C ALA A 403 -12.52 -4.67 -13.68
N ILE A 404 -12.14 -3.43 -13.44
CA ILE A 404 -12.76 -2.24 -14.02
C ILE A 404 -11.70 -1.18 -14.34
N ILE A 405 -11.82 -0.56 -15.52
CA ILE A 405 -11.06 0.63 -15.89
C ILE A 405 -11.71 1.84 -15.22
N CYS A 406 -10.95 2.57 -14.43
CA CYS A 406 -11.46 3.65 -13.58
C CYS A 406 -11.14 5.04 -14.11
N GLY A 407 -9.98 5.21 -14.74
CA GLY A 407 -9.54 6.51 -15.23
C GLY A 407 -8.41 6.42 -16.22
N ILE A 408 -8.24 7.49 -17.00
CA ILE A 408 -7.23 7.60 -18.05
C ILE A 408 -6.51 8.94 -17.92
N THR A 409 -5.21 8.95 -18.19
CA THR A 409 -4.44 10.19 -18.34
C THR A 409 -3.78 10.18 -19.71
N ARG A 410 -4.03 11.24 -20.48
CA ARG A 410 -3.48 11.50 -21.81
C ARG A 410 -2.89 12.90 -21.84
N ASP A 411 -1.64 13.04 -22.24
CA ASP A 411 -0.95 14.33 -22.39
C ASP A 411 -1.01 15.21 -21.10
N GLY A 412 -1.05 14.59 -19.93
CA GLY A 412 -1.13 15.27 -18.64
C GLY A 412 -2.55 15.68 -18.19
N GLU A 413 -3.56 15.46 -19.02
CA GLU A 413 -4.97 15.62 -18.68
C GLU A 413 -5.59 14.29 -18.24
N SER A 414 -6.41 14.32 -17.18
CA SER A 414 -7.00 13.10 -16.62
C SER A 414 -8.50 13.07 -16.78
N PHE A 415 -9.02 11.89 -17.11
CA PHE A 415 -10.42 11.60 -17.40
C PHE A 415 -10.92 10.45 -16.54
N ILE A 416 -12.16 10.52 -16.08
CA ILE A 416 -12.85 9.37 -15.52
C ILE A 416 -13.28 8.47 -16.68
N ALA A 417 -13.08 7.16 -16.52
CA ALA A 417 -13.41 6.20 -17.58
C ALA A 417 -14.91 6.13 -17.84
N THR A 418 -15.33 6.35 -19.06
CA THR A 418 -16.70 6.13 -19.57
C THR A 418 -16.70 5.03 -20.61
N ASP A 419 -17.84 4.40 -20.84
CA ASP A 419 -17.94 3.24 -21.73
C ASP A 419 -17.67 3.56 -23.22
N ASP A 420 -17.88 4.80 -23.63
CA ASP A 420 -17.60 5.34 -24.96
C ASP A 420 -16.17 5.83 -25.17
N PHE A 421 -15.37 5.92 -24.06
CA PHE A 421 -13.99 6.41 -24.13
C PHE A 421 -13.09 5.44 -24.91
N GLN A 422 -12.31 5.99 -25.87
CA GLN A 422 -11.34 5.23 -26.67
C GLN A 422 -9.93 5.45 -26.10
N ILE A 423 -9.31 4.37 -25.62
CA ILE A 423 -7.94 4.36 -25.14
C ILE A 423 -6.97 4.37 -26.32
N GLU A 424 -5.87 5.12 -26.21
CA GLU A 424 -4.84 5.25 -27.22
C GLU A 424 -3.46 4.82 -26.69
N ALA A 425 -2.47 4.73 -27.58
CA ALA A 425 -1.09 4.48 -27.18
C ALA A 425 -0.56 5.64 -26.33
N ASP A 426 0.33 5.32 -25.39
CA ASP A 426 0.94 6.24 -24.42
C ASP A 426 -0.02 6.80 -23.37
N ASP A 427 -1.31 6.41 -23.37
CA ASP A 427 -2.21 6.68 -22.26
C ASP A 427 -1.73 5.98 -20.98
N HIS A 428 -1.95 6.62 -19.85
CA HIS A 428 -1.86 6.02 -18.52
C HIS A 428 -3.26 5.63 -18.05
N VAL A 429 -3.51 4.34 -17.85
CA VAL A 429 -4.84 3.80 -17.53
C VAL A 429 -4.85 3.19 -16.13
N VAL A 430 -5.74 3.69 -15.29
CA VAL A 430 -5.95 3.21 -13.93
C VAL A 430 -7.01 2.12 -13.93
N VAL A 431 -6.64 0.93 -13.49
CA VAL A 431 -7.50 -0.26 -13.42
C VAL A 431 -7.54 -0.78 -12.00
N LEU A 432 -8.73 -1.02 -11.46
CA LEU A 432 -8.89 -1.82 -10.25
C LEU A 432 -9.16 -3.27 -10.68
N ALA A 433 -8.48 -4.22 -10.03
CA ALA A 433 -8.67 -5.64 -10.30
C ALA A 433 -8.59 -6.47 -9.01
N LEU A 434 -9.49 -7.44 -8.88
CA LEU A 434 -9.35 -8.54 -7.93
C LEU A 434 -8.26 -9.50 -8.42
N PRO A 435 -7.61 -10.30 -7.57
CA PRO A 435 -6.51 -11.17 -7.97
C PRO A 435 -6.80 -12.07 -9.17
N ALA A 436 -8.03 -12.60 -9.27
CA ALA A 436 -8.45 -13.43 -10.39
C ALA A 436 -8.50 -12.68 -11.74
N GLY A 437 -8.74 -11.36 -11.72
CA GLY A 437 -8.84 -10.51 -12.89
C GLY A 437 -7.49 -10.05 -13.46
N ILE A 438 -6.45 -9.96 -12.63
CA ILE A 438 -5.14 -9.39 -13.00
C ILE A 438 -4.54 -10.01 -14.26
N PRO A 439 -4.48 -11.36 -14.42
CA PRO A 439 -3.88 -11.96 -15.63
C PRO A 439 -4.65 -11.66 -16.92
N ALA A 440 -5.96 -11.45 -16.81
CA ALA A 440 -6.80 -11.10 -17.99
C ALA A 440 -6.61 -9.63 -18.37
N VAL A 441 -6.56 -8.74 -17.38
CA VAL A 441 -6.24 -7.31 -17.56
C VAL A 441 -4.87 -7.16 -18.20
N GLU A 442 -3.84 -7.81 -17.67
CA GLU A 442 -2.48 -7.72 -18.20
C GLU A 442 -2.42 -8.07 -19.69
N ARG A 443 -3.16 -9.10 -20.14
CA ARG A 443 -3.24 -9.47 -21.57
C ARG A 443 -3.85 -8.40 -22.46
N LEU A 444 -4.74 -7.55 -21.94
CA LEU A 444 -5.32 -6.45 -22.71
C LEU A 444 -4.33 -5.30 -22.95
N PHE A 445 -3.39 -5.11 -22.02
CA PHE A 445 -2.37 -4.06 -22.07
C PHE A 445 -1.05 -4.49 -22.70
N HIS A 446 -0.94 -5.77 -23.09
CA HIS A 446 0.22 -6.33 -23.82
C HIS A 446 0.11 -6.08 -25.34
#